data_dbcaa44975e6d72f20d41b3dd966985d
#
_entry.id   dbcaa44975e6d72f20d41b3dd966985d
#
_cell.length_a   1.000
_cell.length_b   1.000
_cell.length_c   1.000
_cell.angle_alpha   90.00
_cell.angle_beta   90.00
_cell.angle_gamma   90.00
#
_symmetry.space_group_name_H-M   'P 1'
#
loop_
_entity.id
_entity.type
_entity.pdbx_description
1 polymer ?
#
loop_
_entity_poly.entity_id
_entity_poly.type
_entity_poly.pdbx_seq_one_letter_code
_entity_poly.pdbx_strand_id
1 'polypeptide(L)'
;VHGLQRGLISVAALVLSFGGFATVASATQAALSGSGQSTVAAANPYNPAYQHSYRHGVVPTIGQAAKMTGYLQAHPSVTATNTLTFGGGIDSIGVTSGTPKVYLVFFGSQWGTQGTDSGGNLTFSNDPSGGAPYIQKLFKGIGTGGETWSGVMTQYCDGSTVATGASTCPSGAPHVGYPSSGAFAGVWYDNSAAEPNTANGNTLAKEAIKAASHFGNTTAAANRFAQYDILSAHGTNPDNYQTGGFCAWHDYNGDTTLSGGAASSSVGDVAFTNMPYVMDQGASCGQNFVNSNGPVDGYSIVNGHEYAETVSDQNPAGGWTNPSSGAENGDECAWISSGQGASANVSTGSGTFAMQSTWSNDTNRCDIAHTIVGGGGGAGAPTVTNPGNRTGTVGTAVSLQLSATGGTPPYTWTATGLPTGLSISSGGLISGTPSAAGTFSVTATAKDSAAKTGSASFTWTISTSGGGGCSSPGQKLGNPGFESGATTWTSTPAVIGQNGPSQPAHTGTWNAWLDGYGTTHTDTVSQSVTIPSGCSASLSFFLHIDTAETGTTAFDTLTVKLGSTTLGTFSNVNAAAGYASHSFNVSSFAGQTVTLTFTGTEDTSLQTSFVLDDTALTTS
;
A
#
# COMPACT_ATOMS: atom_id res chain seq x y z
N VAL A 1 37.48 14.87 -51.47
CA VAL A 1 38.17 16.11 -51.91
C VAL A 1 37.66 17.26 -51.04
N HIS A 2 38.55 17.76 -50.19
CA HIS A 2 38.61 19.10 -49.57
C HIS A 2 37.41 19.51 -48.70
N GLY A 3 37.50 19.99 -47.47
CA GLY A 3 38.64 20.50 -46.69
C GLY A 3 38.23 21.64 -45.81
N LEU A 4 38.50 21.56 -44.49
CA LEU A 4 38.97 22.61 -43.57
C LEU A 4 38.32 24.03 -43.66
N GLN A 5 37.96 24.76 -42.57
CA GLN A 5 38.79 25.19 -41.45
C GLN A 5 37.94 25.94 -40.39
N ARG A 6 38.24 25.74 -39.17
CA ARG A 6 38.44 26.51 -37.93
C ARG A 6 38.28 28.05 -37.99
N GLY A 7 37.75 28.57 -36.89
CA GLY A 7 37.90 29.96 -36.47
C GLY A 7 37.49 30.19 -35.01
N LEU A 8 38.47 30.09 -34.08
CA LEU A 8 38.42 30.64 -32.72
C LEU A 8 38.63 32.15 -32.78
N ILE A 9 37.91 32.91 -31.97
CA ILE A 9 38.41 34.21 -31.45
C ILE A 9 37.96 34.35 -29.99
N SER A 10 38.97 34.41 -29.11
CA SER A 10 38.91 34.91 -27.72
C SER A 10 39.18 36.42 -27.71
N VAL A 11 38.92 37.06 -26.58
CA VAL A 11 39.44 38.35 -26.05
C VAL A 11 38.25 39.22 -25.55
N ALA A 12 38.20 39.87 -24.40
CA ALA A 12 39.05 40.03 -23.23
C ALA A 12 38.19 40.68 -22.12
N ALA A 13 38.65 40.51 -20.90
CA ALA A 13 38.10 41.14 -19.69
C ALA A 13 38.35 42.66 -19.67
N LEU A 14 37.45 43.43 -19.07
CA LEU A 14 37.76 44.75 -18.50
C LEU A 14 37.15 44.87 -17.10
N VAL A 15 38.01 44.93 -16.11
CA VAL A 15 37.70 45.26 -14.71
C VAL A 15 37.61 46.77 -14.59
N LEU A 16 36.54 47.28 -13.99
CA LEU A 16 36.51 48.63 -13.41
C LEU A 16 35.73 48.57 -12.08
N SER A 17 36.48 48.72 -11.01
CA SER A 17 36.01 48.95 -9.66
C SER A 17 35.53 50.38 -9.46
N PHE A 18 34.34 50.59 -8.90
CA PHE A 18 34.06 51.72 -8.02
C PHE A 18 33.09 51.31 -6.91
N GLY A 19 33.47 51.60 -5.69
CA GLY A 19 32.73 51.29 -4.48
C GLY A 19 31.55 52.25 -4.26
N GLY A 20 30.61 51.81 -3.45
CA GLY A 20 29.51 52.66 -2.96
C GLY A 20 28.45 51.86 -2.21
N PHE A 21 28.56 51.89 -0.88
CA PHE A 21 27.51 51.76 0.14
C PHE A 21 26.44 50.66 0.00
N ALA A 22 26.57 49.68 0.90
CA ALA A 22 25.53 48.71 1.27
C ALA A 22 24.32 49.41 1.90
N THR A 23 23.18 49.32 1.28
CA THR A 23 21.89 49.38 1.98
C THR A 23 21.34 47.96 2.03
N VAL A 24 21.25 47.40 3.24
CA VAL A 24 20.59 46.15 3.51
C VAL A 24 19.08 46.37 3.27
N ALA A 25 18.60 46.01 2.09
CA ALA A 25 17.18 45.82 1.87
C ALA A 25 16.83 44.45 2.40
N SER A 26 16.15 44.41 3.54
CA SER A 26 15.44 43.23 4.01
C SER A 26 14.43 42.85 2.93
N ALA A 27 14.75 41.81 2.18
CA ALA A 27 13.75 41.12 1.39
C ALA A 27 12.80 40.42 2.36
N THR A 28 11.67 41.04 2.63
CA THR A 28 10.48 40.35 3.11
C THR A 28 10.15 39.31 2.05
N GLN A 29 10.43 38.08 2.38
CA GLN A 29 9.96 36.91 1.66
C GLN A 29 8.43 36.96 1.80
N ALA A 30 7.74 37.43 0.78
CA ALA A 30 6.32 37.25 0.65
C ALA A 30 6.11 35.73 0.59
N ALA A 31 5.51 35.21 1.62
CA ALA A 31 4.95 33.87 1.61
C ALA A 31 4.01 33.83 0.40
N LEU A 32 4.39 33.10 -0.63
CA LEU A 32 3.46 32.62 -1.64
C LEU A 32 2.56 31.60 -0.91
N SER A 33 1.45 32.12 -0.37
CA SER A 33 0.29 31.28 -0.08
C SER A 33 -0.12 30.68 -1.41
N GLY A 34 0.32 29.45 -1.65
CA GLY A 34 -0.06 28.67 -2.82
C GLY A 34 -1.50 28.23 -2.65
N SER A 35 -2.45 29.10 -2.97
CA SER A 35 -3.81 28.70 -3.32
C SER A 35 -3.77 28.14 -4.73
N GLY A 36 -3.26 26.92 -4.85
CA GLY A 36 -3.37 26.10 -6.05
C GLY A 36 -4.74 25.46 -6.16
N GLN A 37 -5.82 26.21 -5.97
CA GLN A 37 -7.13 25.74 -6.35
C GLN A 37 -7.22 25.74 -7.87
N SER A 38 -7.46 24.56 -8.43
CA SER A 38 -7.70 24.39 -9.87
C SER A 38 -8.88 25.25 -10.31
N THR A 39 -8.62 26.17 -11.25
CA THR A 39 -9.52 27.21 -11.71
C THR A 39 -10.74 26.70 -12.49
N VAL A 40 -10.90 25.39 -12.71
CA VAL A 40 -11.95 24.81 -13.56
C VAL A 40 -13.14 24.27 -12.76
N ALA A 41 -12.92 23.59 -11.64
CA ALA A 41 -14.04 23.13 -10.78
C ALA A 41 -14.67 24.32 -10.04
N ALA A 42 -13.84 25.28 -9.61
CA ALA A 42 -14.31 26.56 -9.03
C ALA A 42 -15.17 27.40 -9.99
N ALA A 43 -15.17 27.10 -11.29
CA ALA A 43 -15.94 27.80 -12.30
C ALA A 43 -17.31 27.18 -12.60
N ASN A 44 -17.62 25.95 -12.10
CA ASN A 44 -18.93 25.35 -12.29
C ASN A 44 -19.95 25.94 -11.30
N PRO A 45 -20.90 26.77 -11.75
CA PRO A 45 -21.83 27.46 -10.85
C PRO A 45 -22.83 26.52 -10.15
N TYR A 46 -22.86 25.24 -10.55
CA TYR A 46 -23.67 24.20 -9.92
C TYR A 46 -22.88 23.38 -8.87
N ASN A 47 -21.57 23.59 -8.74
CA ASN A 47 -20.80 22.96 -7.66
C ASN A 47 -21.18 23.64 -6.33
N PRO A 48 -21.58 22.89 -5.26
CA PRO A 48 -21.89 23.48 -3.97
C PRO A 48 -20.70 24.19 -3.29
N ALA A 49 -19.47 23.90 -3.71
CA ALA A 49 -18.28 24.65 -3.31
C ALA A 49 -18.08 25.97 -4.09
N TYR A 50 -18.89 26.24 -5.13
CA TYR A 50 -18.80 27.49 -5.89
C TYR A 50 -19.08 28.69 -4.98
N GLN A 51 -18.11 29.60 -4.83
CA GLN A 51 -18.10 30.70 -3.86
C GLN A 51 -18.09 30.28 -2.37
N HIS A 52 -17.85 29.00 -2.08
CA HIS A 52 -17.75 28.42 -0.73
C HIS A 52 -16.53 27.51 -0.67
N SER A 53 -15.34 28.10 -0.79
CA SER A 53 -14.06 27.38 -0.93
C SER A 53 -13.69 26.48 0.26
N TYR A 54 -14.36 26.66 1.39
CA TYR A 54 -14.23 25.83 2.59
C TYR A 54 -15.03 24.51 2.53
N ARG A 55 -15.86 24.31 1.54
CA ARG A 55 -16.59 23.04 1.35
C ARG A 55 -15.73 22.08 0.56
N HIS A 56 -14.71 21.56 1.21
CA HIS A 56 -13.85 20.54 0.61
C HIS A 56 -14.58 19.19 0.60
N GLY A 57 -14.30 18.34 -0.39
CA GLY A 57 -14.93 17.04 -0.53
C GLY A 57 -16.46 17.09 -0.49
N VAL A 58 -17.05 18.13 -1.05
CA VAL A 58 -18.49 18.36 -0.90
C VAL A 58 -19.33 17.35 -1.66
N VAL A 59 -20.12 16.54 -0.94
CA VAL A 59 -21.09 15.61 -1.56
C VAL A 59 -22.27 16.38 -2.11
N PRO A 60 -22.39 16.59 -3.44
CA PRO A 60 -23.55 17.26 -3.99
C PRO A 60 -24.81 16.39 -3.81
N THR A 61 -25.99 16.99 -3.69
CA THR A 61 -27.21 16.21 -3.86
C THR A 61 -27.25 15.57 -5.24
N ILE A 62 -27.94 14.43 -5.41
CA ILE A 62 -28.05 13.73 -6.70
C ILE A 62 -28.54 14.67 -7.82
N GLY A 63 -29.52 15.51 -7.52
CA GLY A 63 -30.01 16.50 -8.50
C GLY A 63 -28.98 17.58 -8.84
N GLN A 64 -28.15 17.97 -7.89
CA GLN A 64 -27.07 18.94 -8.11
C GLN A 64 -25.91 18.33 -8.91
N ALA A 65 -25.53 17.08 -8.61
CA ALA A 65 -24.54 16.32 -9.37
C ALA A 65 -24.93 16.21 -10.85
N ALA A 66 -26.21 15.95 -11.13
CA ALA A 66 -26.72 15.93 -12.52
C ALA A 66 -26.57 17.28 -13.24
N LYS A 67 -26.81 18.40 -12.54
CA LYS A 67 -26.58 19.75 -13.09
C LYS A 67 -25.10 20.03 -13.33
N MET A 68 -24.21 19.61 -12.40
CA MET A 68 -22.76 19.74 -12.55
C MET A 68 -22.28 19.00 -13.79
N THR A 69 -22.71 17.74 -13.96
CA THR A 69 -22.40 16.91 -15.14
C THR A 69 -22.90 17.57 -16.43
N GLY A 70 -24.12 18.06 -16.43
CA GLY A 70 -24.70 18.77 -17.61
C GLY A 70 -23.91 20.03 -17.97
N TYR A 71 -23.44 20.77 -16.99
CA TYR A 71 -22.59 21.94 -17.22
C TYR A 71 -21.24 21.55 -17.84
N LEU A 72 -20.57 20.52 -17.31
CA LEU A 72 -19.30 20.03 -17.84
C LEU A 72 -19.43 19.50 -19.29
N GLN A 73 -20.51 18.82 -19.59
CA GLN A 73 -20.80 18.36 -20.96
C GLN A 73 -21.00 19.53 -21.94
N ALA A 74 -21.62 20.62 -21.50
CA ALA A 74 -21.84 21.83 -22.30
C ALA A 74 -20.57 22.71 -22.44
N HIS A 75 -19.57 22.52 -21.55
CA HIS A 75 -18.33 23.28 -21.50
C HIS A 75 -17.13 22.30 -21.43
N PRO A 76 -16.90 21.50 -22.48
CA PRO A 76 -15.83 20.52 -22.47
C PRO A 76 -14.48 21.25 -22.39
N SER A 77 -13.85 21.17 -21.25
CA SER A 77 -12.44 21.51 -21.06
C SER A 77 -11.57 20.35 -21.50
N VAL A 78 -10.36 20.63 -21.96
CA VAL A 78 -9.33 19.67 -22.38
C VAL A 78 -9.32 18.47 -21.43
N THR A 79 -9.24 17.27 -21.98
CA THR A 79 -9.20 15.96 -21.31
C THR A 79 -8.55 16.00 -19.92
N ALA A 80 -9.37 16.13 -18.89
CA ALA A 80 -8.93 15.95 -17.51
C ALA A 80 -8.71 14.46 -17.27
N THR A 81 -7.54 14.07 -16.77
CA THR A 81 -7.35 12.76 -16.19
C THR A 81 -7.94 12.79 -14.78
N ASN A 82 -8.62 11.73 -14.36
CA ASN A 82 -9.14 11.65 -12.98
C ASN A 82 -8.05 11.24 -11.97
N THR A 83 -6.81 11.06 -12.41
CA THR A 83 -5.67 10.69 -11.55
C THR A 83 -5.44 11.77 -10.51
N LEU A 84 -5.50 11.38 -9.24
CA LEU A 84 -5.22 12.28 -8.13
C LEU A 84 -3.71 12.49 -7.99
N THR A 85 -3.34 13.68 -7.53
CA THR A 85 -1.95 14.02 -7.25
C THR A 85 -1.81 14.60 -5.85
N PHE A 86 -0.64 14.39 -5.23
CA PHE A 86 -0.36 14.87 -3.89
C PHE A 86 -0.18 16.39 -3.86
N GLY A 87 -0.88 17.08 -2.97
CA GLY A 87 -0.85 18.54 -2.83
C GLY A 87 0.42 19.10 -2.17
N GLY A 88 1.18 18.26 -1.47
CA GLY A 88 2.42 18.68 -0.80
C GLY A 88 2.30 18.83 0.72
N GLY A 89 1.13 18.65 1.27
CA GLY A 89 0.80 18.82 2.69
C GLY A 89 0.56 20.28 3.07
N ILE A 90 -0.51 20.53 3.83
CA ILE A 90 -0.75 21.79 4.55
C ILE A 90 -0.38 21.56 6.01
N ASP A 91 0.44 22.44 6.59
CA ASP A 91 1.04 22.28 7.92
C ASP A 91 1.77 20.93 8.12
N SER A 92 2.34 20.41 7.00
CA SER A 92 2.99 19.10 6.90
C SER A 92 2.02 17.90 7.03
N ILE A 93 0.73 18.13 6.84
CA ILE A 93 -0.33 17.12 6.85
C ILE A 93 -0.93 17.01 5.45
N GLY A 94 -0.82 15.83 4.84
CA GLY A 94 -1.49 15.51 3.59
C GLY A 94 -2.57 14.46 3.82
N VAL A 95 -2.18 13.26 4.25
CA VAL A 95 -3.13 12.17 4.51
C VAL A 95 -3.09 11.75 5.98
N THR A 96 -4.07 10.98 6.43
CA THR A 96 -4.02 10.29 7.72
C THR A 96 -3.04 9.11 7.64
N SER A 97 -1.75 9.41 7.69
CA SER A 97 -0.65 8.43 7.50
C SER A 97 -0.41 7.56 8.75
N GLY A 98 -1.46 6.95 9.24
CA GLY A 98 -1.51 6.06 10.40
C GLY A 98 -2.90 5.44 10.51
N THR A 99 -3.21 4.78 11.64
CA THR A 99 -4.56 4.22 11.85
C THR A 99 -5.58 5.34 12.02
N PRO A 100 -6.55 5.49 11.11
CA PRO A 100 -7.61 6.47 11.24
C PRO A 100 -8.43 6.27 12.52
N LYS A 101 -8.80 7.37 13.14
CA LYS A 101 -9.62 7.41 14.36
C LYS A 101 -10.78 8.36 14.15
N VAL A 102 -11.99 7.83 14.11
CA VAL A 102 -13.22 8.63 13.96
C VAL A 102 -13.90 8.80 15.31
N TYR A 103 -14.10 10.04 15.69
CA TYR A 103 -14.87 10.45 16.86
C TYR A 103 -16.21 11.02 16.42
N LEU A 104 -17.29 10.37 16.83
CA LEU A 104 -18.65 10.79 16.49
C LEU A 104 -19.16 11.77 17.54
N VAL A 105 -19.58 12.95 17.11
CA VAL A 105 -20.06 14.04 17.98
C VAL A 105 -21.52 14.33 17.62
N PHE A 106 -22.45 13.84 18.41
CA PHE A 106 -23.86 14.21 18.29
C PHE A 106 -24.06 15.61 18.87
N PHE A 107 -24.04 16.60 17.97
CA PHE A 107 -24.00 18.01 18.32
C PHE A 107 -25.41 18.58 18.56
N GLY A 108 -25.57 19.18 19.70
CA GLY A 108 -26.77 19.93 20.06
C GLY A 108 -27.87 19.15 20.79
N SER A 109 -28.57 19.81 21.71
CA SER A 109 -29.67 19.23 22.50
C SER A 109 -30.87 18.77 21.65
N GLN A 110 -30.91 19.12 20.36
CA GLN A 110 -31.98 18.73 19.44
C GLN A 110 -32.02 17.22 19.19
N TRP A 111 -30.95 16.45 19.43
CA TRP A 111 -30.98 14.99 19.42
C TRP A 111 -31.97 14.40 20.44
N GLY A 112 -32.33 15.17 21.48
CA GLY A 112 -33.31 14.79 22.48
C GLY A 112 -32.77 13.89 23.58
N THR A 113 -33.62 12.97 24.07
CA THR A 113 -33.23 12.07 25.16
C THR A 113 -32.33 10.97 24.66
N GLN A 114 -31.17 10.83 25.29
CA GLN A 114 -30.20 9.74 25.01
C GLN A 114 -30.68 8.42 25.62
N GLY A 115 -30.53 7.35 24.87
CA GLY A 115 -30.65 5.95 25.27
C GLY A 115 -29.45 5.15 24.76
N THR A 116 -29.54 3.82 24.87
CA THR A 116 -28.52 2.89 24.39
C THR A 116 -29.21 1.64 23.85
N ASP A 117 -28.78 1.15 22.68
CA ASP A 117 -29.26 -0.12 22.15
C ASP A 117 -28.56 -1.31 22.83
N SER A 118 -29.00 -2.54 22.52
CA SER A 118 -28.41 -3.77 23.07
C SER A 118 -26.94 -4.00 22.66
N GLY A 119 -26.44 -3.31 21.64
CA GLY A 119 -25.04 -3.33 21.18
C GLY A 119 -24.18 -2.24 21.79
N GLY A 120 -24.72 -1.46 22.75
CA GLY A 120 -24.03 -0.37 23.43
C GLY A 120 -23.88 0.90 22.57
N ASN A 121 -24.65 1.05 21.49
CA ASN A 121 -24.64 2.25 20.67
C ASN A 121 -25.65 3.27 21.24
N LEU A 122 -25.27 4.56 21.19
CA LEU A 122 -26.17 5.65 21.59
C LEU A 122 -27.37 5.68 20.64
N THR A 123 -28.53 5.92 21.21
CA THR A 123 -29.82 6.18 20.55
C THR A 123 -30.43 7.46 21.06
N PHE A 124 -31.28 8.10 20.26
CA PHE A 124 -31.86 9.38 20.60
C PHE A 124 -33.35 9.43 20.29
N SER A 125 -34.13 10.20 21.10
CA SER A 125 -35.57 10.34 20.90
C SER A 125 -35.93 11.12 19.62
N ASN A 126 -35.04 11.97 19.12
CA ASN A 126 -35.20 12.70 17.86
C ASN A 126 -34.32 12.10 16.72
N ASP A 127 -34.29 10.77 16.62
CA ASP A 127 -33.66 10.02 15.56
C ASP A 127 -34.66 9.09 14.88
N PRO A 128 -35.60 9.63 14.07
CA PRO A 128 -36.71 8.87 13.50
C PRO A 128 -36.27 7.75 12.54
N SER A 129 -35.08 7.84 11.94
CA SER A 129 -34.56 6.86 11.00
C SER A 129 -33.59 5.86 11.64
N GLY A 130 -33.24 6.00 12.93
CA GLY A 130 -32.25 5.17 13.60
C GLY A 130 -30.84 5.37 13.09
N GLY A 131 -30.52 6.55 12.62
CA GLY A 131 -29.21 6.92 12.06
C GLY A 131 -28.09 6.87 13.09
N ALA A 132 -28.34 7.28 14.33
CA ALA A 132 -27.32 7.35 15.37
C ALA A 132 -26.69 5.98 15.70
N PRO A 133 -27.42 4.91 16.03
CA PRO A 133 -26.83 3.59 16.23
C PRO A 133 -26.27 2.98 14.92
N TYR A 134 -26.83 3.34 13.77
CA TYR A 134 -26.37 2.85 12.47
C TYR A 134 -24.97 3.34 12.12
N ILE A 135 -24.71 4.65 12.30
CA ILE A 135 -23.40 5.23 11.99
C ILE A 135 -22.30 4.77 12.96
N GLN A 136 -22.63 4.56 14.22
CA GLN A 136 -21.70 3.98 15.19
C GLN A 136 -21.28 2.55 14.77
N LYS A 137 -22.22 1.76 14.25
CA LYS A 137 -21.92 0.42 13.71
C LYS A 137 -21.05 0.52 12.45
N LEU A 138 -21.30 1.46 11.55
CA LEU A 138 -20.46 1.66 10.37
C LEU A 138 -18.99 1.82 10.76
N PHE A 139 -18.66 2.79 11.60
CA PHE A 139 -17.28 3.07 11.98
C PHE A 139 -16.64 1.98 12.87
N LYS A 140 -17.42 1.24 13.66
CA LYS A 140 -16.97 0.03 14.34
C LYS A 140 -16.64 -1.09 13.34
N GLY A 141 -17.26 -1.07 12.18
CA GLY A 141 -17.13 -2.07 11.13
C GLY A 141 -16.04 -1.82 10.11
N ILE A 142 -15.82 -0.57 9.71
CA ILE A 142 -14.77 -0.19 8.73
C ILE A 142 -13.42 -0.75 9.18
N GLY A 143 -12.76 -1.50 8.30
CA GLY A 143 -11.48 -2.18 8.58
C GLY A 143 -11.62 -3.56 9.24
N THR A 144 -12.83 -4.03 9.52
CA THR A 144 -13.07 -5.32 10.18
C THR A 144 -13.85 -6.30 9.30
N GLY A 145 -13.91 -7.58 9.69
CA GLY A 145 -14.65 -8.59 8.93
C GLY A 145 -14.04 -8.95 7.58
N GLY A 146 -12.82 -8.46 7.30
CA GLY A 146 -12.13 -8.72 6.03
C GLY A 146 -12.63 -7.84 4.88
N GLU A 147 -13.32 -6.72 5.16
CA GLU A 147 -13.68 -5.77 4.13
C GLU A 147 -12.42 -5.17 3.49
N THR A 148 -12.51 -4.79 2.24
CA THR A 148 -11.41 -4.17 1.47
C THR A 148 -11.82 -2.85 0.83
N TRP A 149 -12.96 -2.30 1.22
CA TRP A 149 -13.40 -0.97 0.80
C TRP A 149 -12.42 0.10 1.30
N SER A 150 -12.07 0.08 2.59
CA SER A 150 -11.04 0.98 3.15
C SER A 150 -9.63 0.68 2.63
N GLY A 151 -9.44 -0.45 1.96
CA GLY A 151 -8.20 -0.77 1.24
C GLY A 151 -7.90 0.23 0.11
N VAL A 152 -8.93 0.82 -0.52
CA VAL A 152 -8.75 1.81 -1.59
C VAL A 152 -7.97 3.02 -1.09
N MET A 153 -8.24 3.52 0.12
CA MET A 153 -7.54 4.68 0.68
C MET A 153 -6.08 4.40 1.03
N THR A 154 -5.72 3.14 1.29
CA THR A 154 -4.36 2.77 1.71
C THR A 154 -3.28 2.99 0.65
N GLN A 155 -3.65 3.22 -0.60
CA GLN A 155 -2.71 3.56 -1.67
C GLN A 155 -2.17 4.99 -1.57
N TYR A 156 -2.83 5.89 -0.83
CA TYR A 156 -2.43 7.27 -0.66
C TYR A 156 -1.45 7.45 0.50
N CYS A 157 -0.52 8.38 0.36
CA CYS A 157 0.57 8.60 1.32
C CYS A 157 0.95 10.07 1.46
N ASP A 158 1.74 10.39 2.47
CA ASP A 158 2.37 11.71 2.64
C ASP A 158 3.82 11.59 3.13
N GLY A 159 4.35 12.70 3.65
CA GLY A 159 5.69 12.79 4.21
C GLY A 159 6.71 13.40 3.27
N SER A 160 7.89 13.68 3.80
CA SER A 160 8.94 14.48 3.13
C SER A 160 9.51 13.84 1.85
N THR A 161 9.22 12.57 1.60
CA THR A 161 9.67 11.86 0.40
C THR A 161 8.64 11.89 -0.74
N VAL A 162 7.41 12.33 -0.46
CA VAL A 162 6.35 12.45 -1.48
C VAL A 162 6.42 13.85 -2.08
N ALA A 163 6.74 13.94 -3.36
CA ALA A 163 6.81 15.23 -4.04
C ALA A 163 5.41 15.78 -4.33
N THR A 164 5.22 17.10 -4.19
CA THR A 164 4.01 17.78 -4.69
C THR A 164 3.80 17.45 -6.17
N GLY A 165 2.58 17.09 -6.55
CA GLY A 165 2.24 16.65 -7.91
C GLY A 165 2.53 15.17 -8.19
N ALA A 166 3.03 14.40 -7.22
CA ALA A 166 3.21 12.96 -7.38
C ALA A 166 1.85 12.26 -7.58
N SER A 167 1.76 11.33 -8.53
CA SER A 167 0.58 10.48 -8.77
C SER A 167 0.71 9.07 -8.19
N THR A 168 1.87 8.75 -7.61
CA THR A 168 2.17 7.47 -6.96
C THR A 168 3.00 7.68 -5.71
N CYS A 169 2.90 6.78 -4.75
CA CYS A 169 3.66 6.82 -3.51
C CYS A 169 5.06 6.20 -3.69
N PRO A 170 6.14 6.90 -3.30
CA PRO A 170 7.47 6.30 -3.30
C PRO A 170 7.58 5.22 -2.21
N SER A 171 8.46 4.24 -2.45
CA SER A 171 8.71 3.16 -1.49
C SER A 171 9.12 3.72 -0.12
N GLY A 172 8.45 3.25 0.94
CA GLY A 172 8.69 3.67 2.32
C GLY A 172 8.00 4.97 2.75
N ALA A 173 7.19 5.60 1.89
CA ALA A 173 6.33 6.70 2.30
C ALA A 173 5.28 6.23 3.33
N PRO A 174 4.92 7.05 4.32
CA PRO A 174 3.82 6.74 5.23
C PRO A 174 2.48 6.76 4.49
N HIS A 175 1.77 5.64 4.47
CA HIS A 175 0.47 5.49 3.83
C HIS A 175 -0.69 5.71 4.80
N VAL A 176 -1.87 5.97 4.26
CA VAL A 176 -3.13 5.85 5.01
C VAL A 176 -3.22 4.44 5.59
N GLY A 177 -3.46 4.37 6.90
CA GLY A 177 -3.50 3.09 7.60
C GLY A 177 -4.84 2.36 7.42
N TYR A 178 -4.78 1.03 7.21
CA TYR A 178 -5.99 0.20 7.26
C TYR A 178 -6.46 0.02 8.72
N PRO A 179 -7.70 0.40 9.07
CA PRO A 179 -8.17 0.39 10.46
C PRO A 179 -8.62 -1.00 10.92
N SER A 180 -7.70 -1.97 11.00
CA SER A 180 -7.98 -3.39 11.26
C SER A 180 -8.73 -3.71 12.56
N SER A 181 -8.87 -2.76 13.47
CA SER A 181 -9.65 -2.89 14.71
C SER A 181 -10.92 -2.03 14.70
N GLY A 182 -11.30 -1.50 13.54
CA GLY A 182 -12.35 -0.49 13.37
C GLY A 182 -11.81 0.94 13.40
N ALA A 183 -12.44 1.82 12.64
CA ALA A 183 -12.08 3.24 12.63
C ALA A 183 -12.68 4.00 13.84
N PHE A 184 -13.69 3.43 14.50
CA PHE A 184 -14.39 4.06 15.63
C PHE A 184 -13.48 4.24 16.84
N ALA A 185 -13.27 5.49 17.26
CA ALA A 185 -12.44 5.84 18.41
C ALA A 185 -13.23 6.32 19.63
N GLY A 186 -14.44 6.82 19.41
CA GLY A 186 -15.30 7.29 20.50
C GLY A 186 -16.58 7.94 20.02
N VAL A 187 -17.51 8.15 20.94
CA VAL A 187 -18.77 8.84 20.68
C VAL A 187 -19.10 9.77 21.85
N TRP A 188 -19.60 10.94 21.53
CA TRP A 188 -20.00 11.94 22.50
C TRP A 188 -21.31 12.59 22.08
N TYR A 189 -22.20 12.77 23.04
CA TYR A 189 -23.39 13.63 22.91
C TYR A 189 -23.12 14.97 23.59
N ASP A 190 -22.89 16.00 22.80
CA ASP A 190 -22.84 17.36 23.35
C ASP A 190 -24.24 17.97 23.38
N ASN A 191 -24.90 17.81 24.52
CA ASN A 191 -26.19 18.41 24.81
C ASN A 191 -26.10 19.68 25.67
N SER A 192 -24.90 20.24 25.80
CA SER A 192 -24.67 21.43 26.63
C SER A 192 -25.41 22.68 26.15
N ALA A 193 -25.73 22.74 24.86
CA ALA A 193 -26.53 23.76 24.20
C ALA A 193 -27.25 23.17 22.98
N ALA A 194 -28.20 23.92 22.44
CA ALA A 194 -28.76 23.63 21.14
C ALA A 194 -27.73 23.98 20.05
N GLU A 195 -27.62 23.13 19.01
CA GLU A 195 -26.91 23.48 17.80
C GLU A 195 -27.54 24.74 17.17
N PRO A 196 -26.75 25.75 16.74
CA PRO A 196 -27.29 26.89 16.00
C PRO A 196 -27.98 26.43 14.72
N ASN A 197 -29.14 26.98 14.41
CA ASN A 197 -29.96 26.57 13.26
C ASN A 197 -29.21 26.64 11.90
N THR A 198 -28.21 27.49 11.80
CA THR A 198 -27.30 27.63 10.65
C THR A 198 -25.86 27.62 11.14
N ALA A 199 -25.43 26.55 11.83
CA ALA A 199 -24.05 26.38 12.25
C ALA A 199 -23.14 26.52 11.04
N ASN A 200 -22.26 27.53 11.05
CA ASN A 200 -21.30 27.76 9.98
C ASN A 200 -20.00 27.00 10.20
N GLY A 201 -19.08 27.02 9.21
CA GLY A 201 -17.81 26.27 9.28
C GLY A 201 -17.01 26.57 10.55
N ASN A 202 -16.92 27.83 10.98
CA ASN A 202 -16.22 28.18 12.23
C ASN A 202 -16.91 27.60 13.48
N THR A 203 -18.26 27.54 13.49
CA THR A 203 -19.02 26.93 14.58
C THR A 203 -18.73 25.42 14.68
N LEU A 204 -18.76 24.73 13.55
CA LEU A 204 -18.48 23.30 13.48
C LEU A 204 -17.03 22.96 13.84
N ALA A 205 -16.07 23.77 13.36
CA ALA A 205 -14.65 23.65 13.73
C ALA A 205 -14.43 23.84 15.25
N LYS A 206 -15.12 24.78 15.86
CA LYS A 206 -15.07 24.97 17.34
C LYS A 206 -15.65 23.79 18.09
N GLU A 207 -16.71 23.19 17.59
CA GLU A 207 -17.28 21.98 18.17
C GLU A 207 -16.30 20.81 18.07
N ALA A 208 -15.61 20.65 16.92
CA ALA A 208 -14.57 19.64 16.75
C ALA A 208 -13.40 19.84 17.73
N ILE A 209 -12.93 21.08 17.94
CA ILE A 209 -11.89 21.39 18.94
C ILE A 209 -12.37 21.07 20.37
N LYS A 210 -13.63 21.37 20.69
CA LYS A 210 -14.25 21.02 21.95
C LYS A 210 -14.32 19.51 22.15
N ALA A 211 -14.68 18.76 21.10
CA ALA A 211 -14.69 17.31 21.10
C ALA A 211 -13.29 16.71 21.27
N ALA A 212 -12.26 17.27 20.61
CA ALA A 212 -10.87 16.87 20.82
C ALA A 212 -10.48 16.97 22.30
N SER A 213 -10.85 18.06 22.95
CA SER A 213 -10.62 18.24 24.38
C SER A 213 -11.43 17.24 25.22
N HIS A 214 -12.70 17.00 24.89
CA HIS A 214 -13.56 16.01 25.56
C HIS A 214 -12.96 14.62 25.56
N PHE A 215 -12.43 14.18 24.42
CA PHE A 215 -11.79 12.86 24.27
C PHE A 215 -10.35 12.79 24.79
N GLY A 216 -9.82 13.90 25.33
CA GLY A 216 -8.45 13.96 25.84
C GLY A 216 -7.37 14.07 24.75
N ASN A 217 -7.76 14.37 23.52
CA ASN A 217 -6.84 14.61 22.40
C ASN A 217 -6.30 16.04 22.44
N THR A 218 -5.49 16.35 23.47
CA THR A 218 -5.06 17.70 23.79
C THR A 218 -3.72 18.12 23.17
N THR A 219 -3.25 17.40 22.18
CA THR A 219 -1.99 17.69 21.46
C THR A 219 -2.14 17.49 19.96
N ALA A 220 -1.32 18.18 19.16
CA ALA A 220 -1.27 17.96 17.71
C ALA A 220 -1.00 16.48 17.33
N ALA A 221 -0.12 15.81 18.07
CA ALA A 221 0.15 14.39 17.84
C ALA A 221 -1.05 13.47 18.11
N ALA A 222 -1.91 13.81 19.08
CA ALA A 222 -3.13 13.06 19.37
C ALA A 222 -4.18 13.23 18.28
N ASN A 223 -4.23 14.41 17.64
CA ASN A 223 -5.16 14.73 16.56
C ASN A 223 -4.63 14.35 15.17
N ARG A 224 -3.33 14.00 15.02
CA ARG A 224 -2.69 13.74 13.73
C ARG A 224 -3.40 12.69 12.86
N PHE A 225 -4.12 11.74 13.49
CA PHE A 225 -4.84 10.65 12.81
C PHE A 225 -6.32 10.63 13.22
N ALA A 226 -6.83 11.73 13.74
CA ALA A 226 -8.19 11.84 14.24
C ALA A 226 -9.05 12.68 13.29
N GLN A 227 -10.30 12.25 13.12
CA GLN A 227 -11.38 12.96 12.45
C GLN A 227 -12.55 13.08 13.41
N TYR A 228 -13.19 14.24 13.42
CA TYR A 228 -14.35 14.51 14.26
C TYR A 228 -15.59 14.72 13.39
N ASP A 229 -16.48 13.74 13.35
CA ASP A 229 -17.76 13.85 12.65
C ASP A 229 -18.75 14.63 13.50
N ILE A 230 -19.08 15.84 13.07
CA ILE A 230 -20.07 16.69 13.73
C ILE A 230 -21.44 16.36 13.15
N LEU A 231 -22.14 15.49 13.86
CA LEU A 231 -23.42 14.94 13.48
C LEU A 231 -24.55 15.84 13.97
N SER A 232 -25.26 16.47 13.03
CA SER A 232 -26.38 17.35 13.33
C SER A 232 -27.71 16.58 13.44
N ALA A 233 -28.60 17.00 14.31
CA ALA A 233 -29.87 16.34 14.59
C ALA A 233 -30.92 16.50 13.48
N HIS A 234 -31.90 15.56 13.43
CA HIS A 234 -33.09 15.73 12.62
C HIS A 234 -33.74 17.10 12.79
N GLY A 235 -34.04 17.76 11.66
CA GLY A 235 -34.68 19.06 11.61
C GLY A 235 -33.74 20.26 11.76
N THR A 236 -32.42 20.06 11.92
CA THR A 236 -31.42 21.14 11.90
C THR A 236 -30.96 21.45 10.47
N ASN A 237 -30.25 22.57 10.26
CA ASN A 237 -29.84 23.00 8.92
C ASN A 237 -28.40 23.59 8.92
N PRO A 238 -27.38 22.82 9.34
CA PRO A 238 -26.00 23.30 9.38
C PRO A 238 -25.55 23.76 8.00
N ASP A 239 -24.88 24.91 7.96
CA ASP A 239 -24.37 25.55 6.74
C ASP A 239 -25.41 25.68 5.60
N ASN A 240 -26.69 25.72 5.95
CA ASN A 240 -27.84 25.79 5.02
C ASN A 240 -27.93 24.59 4.04
N TYR A 241 -27.51 23.36 4.45
CA TYR A 241 -27.45 22.21 3.57
C TYR A 241 -28.78 21.89 2.87
N GLN A 242 -29.91 22.14 3.54
CA GLN A 242 -31.25 21.86 2.98
C GLN A 242 -31.53 22.62 1.67
N THR A 243 -30.88 23.75 1.45
CA THR A 243 -30.98 24.56 0.22
C THR A 243 -29.65 24.73 -0.50
N GLY A 244 -28.55 24.32 0.12
CA GLY A 244 -27.19 24.45 -0.40
C GLY A 244 -26.82 23.48 -1.54
N GLY A 245 -27.71 22.50 -1.81
CA GLY A 245 -27.46 21.53 -2.88
C GLY A 245 -26.41 20.47 -2.58
N PHE A 246 -26.09 20.26 -1.30
CA PHE A 246 -25.11 19.27 -0.84
C PHE A 246 -25.66 18.42 0.31
N CYS A 247 -24.97 17.33 0.65
CA CYS A 247 -25.30 16.39 1.73
C CYS A 247 -24.33 16.49 2.91
N ALA A 248 -23.03 16.71 2.65
CA ALA A 248 -21.97 16.88 3.63
C ALA A 248 -20.75 17.58 3.01
N TRP A 249 -19.75 17.89 3.81
CA TRP A 249 -18.41 18.33 3.43
C TRP A 249 -17.46 18.21 4.62
N HIS A 250 -16.13 18.16 4.36
CA HIS A 250 -15.11 18.13 5.41
C HIS A 250 -14.13 19.29 5.30
N ASP A 251 -13.39 19.54 6.41
CA ASP A 251 -12.35 20.55 6.46
C ASP A 251 -11.49 20.36 7.73
N TYR A 252 -10.57 21.27 7.98
CA TYR A 252 -9.86 21.38 9.25
C TYR A 252 -10.04 22.77 9.86
N ASN A 253 -9.83 22.88 11.17
CA ASN A 253 -10.07 24.11 11.92
C ASN A 253 -9.23 25.31 11.48
N GLY A 254 -8.06 25.07 10.86
CA GLY A 254 -7.11 26.11 10.44
C GLY A 254 -7.42 26.77 9.10
N ASP A 255 -8.36 26.26 8.31
CA ASP A 255 -8.71 26.85 7.04
C ASP A 255 -9.27 28.27 7.22
N THR A 256 -8.56 29.25 6.66
CA THR A 256 -8.92 30.66 6.70
C THR A 256 -10.14 31.00 5.85
N THR A 257 -10.57 30.10 4.96
CA THR A 257 -11.73 30.27 4.09
C THR A 257 -13.03 29.83 4.73
N LEU A 258 -12.99 29.13 5.88
CA LEU A 258 -14.17 28.73 6.64
C LEU A 258 -15.16 29.88 6.80
N SER A 259 -16.43 29.59 6.60
CA SER A 259 -17.49 30.58 6.89
C SER A 259 -17.46 30.96 8.37
N GLY A 260 -17.20 32.22 8.65
CA GLY A 260 -16.90 32.73 9.99
C GLY A 260 -15.42 32.74 10.35
N GLY A 261 -14.51 32.33 9.43
CA GLY A 261 -13.06 32.29 9.58
C GLY A 261 -12.56 31.07 10.32
N ALA A 262 -11.24 30.86 10.29
CA ALA A 262 -10.57 29.77 10.99
C ALA A 262 -10.89 29.77 12.51
N ALA A 263 -10.90 28.58 13.11
CA ALA A 263 -11.04 28.41 14.54
C ALA A 263 -9.69 28.13 15.18
N SER A 264 -9.24 29.04 16.06
CA SER A 264 -7.96 28.85 16.77
C SER A 264 -8.00 27.63 17.68
N SER A 265 -6.96 26.82 17.60
CA SER A 265 -6.79 25.59 18.38
C SER A 265 -5.47 25.62 19.15
N SER A 266 -5.49 25.15 20.40
CA SER A 266 -4.29 24.86 21.19
C SER A 266 -3.86 23.40 21.09
N VAL A 267 -4.63 22.57 20.37
CA VAL A 267 -4.43 21.12 20.27
C VAL A 267 -3.91 20.67 18.88
N GLY A 268 -3.49 21.63 18.06
CA GLY A 268 -3.06 21.42 16.67
C GLY A 268 -4.22 21.44 15.70
N ASP A 269 -3.98 20.95 14.48
CA ASP A 269 -5.00 20.82 13.46
C ASP A 269 -5.99 19.72 13.81
N VAL A 270 -7.26 20.03 13.60
CA VAL A 270 -8.40 19.18 13.94
C VAL A 270 -9.25 19.03 12.67
N ALA A 271 -9.12 17.88 12.01
CA ALA A 271 -9.96 17.55 10.87
C ALA A 271 -11.39 17.25 11.33
N PHE A 272 -12.37 17.77 10.62
CA PHE A 272 -13.79 17.59 10.98
C PHE A 272 -14.67 17.48 9.74
N THR A 273 -15.83 16.84 9.94
CA THR A 273 -16.88 16.72 8.93
C THR A 273 -18.12 17.46 9.38
N ASN A 274 -18.71 18.28 8.51
CA ASN A 274 -20.08 18.74 8.62
C ASN A 274 -21.00 17.63 8.13
N MET A 275 -21.62 16.91 9.07
CA MET A 275 -22.49 15.77 8.77
C MET A 275 -23.94 16.04 9.17
N PRO A 276 -24.74 16.66 8.28
CA PRO A 276 -26.17 16.86 8.52
C PRO A 276 -26.95 15.55 8.66
N TYR A 277 -28.15 15.62 9.20
CA TYR A 277 -29.07 14.48 9.19
C TYR A 277 -29.64 14.28 7.77
N VAL A 278 -28.84 13.65 6.90
CA VAL A 278 -29.12 13.58 5.44
C VAL A 278 -30.43 12.87 5.09
N MET A 279 -31.00 12.06 6.00
CA MET A 279 -32.31 11.46 5.85
C MET A 279 -33.44 12.51 5.67
N ASP A 280 -33.22 13.74 6.14
CA ASP A 280 -34.15 14.86 5.93
C ASP A 280 -34.22 15.29 4.45
N GLN A 281 -33.19 15.00 3.65
CA GLN A 281 -33.16 15.22 2.20
C GLN A 281 -33.65 14.00 1.39
N GLY A 282 -33.88 12.88 2.06
CA GLY A 282 -34.42 11.67 1.45
C GLY A 282 -33.60 11.19 0.24
N ALA A 283 -34.27 10.94 -0.87
CA ALA A 283 -33.64 10.46 -2.10
C ALA A 283 -32.60 11.43 -2.70
N SER A 284 -32.65 12.72 -2.36
CA SER A 284 -31.67 13.71 -2.83
C SER A 284 -30.27 13.45 -2.27
N CYS A 285 -30.19 12.85 -1.07
CA CYS A 285 -28.93 12.44 -0.42
C CYS A 285 -28.87 10.91 -0.24
N GLY A 286 -29.38 10.14 -1.19
CA GLY A 286 -29.09 8.71 -1.33
C GLY A 286 -30.02 7.76 -0.56
N GLN A 287 -31.17 8.20 -0.05
CA GLN A 287 -32.15 7.26 0.50
C GLN A 287 -32.56 6.24 -0.59
N ASN A 288 -32.51 4.95 -0.26
CA ASN A 288 -32.80 3.83 -1.19
C ASN A 288 -31.86 3.78 -2.41
N PHE A 289 -30.65 4.28 -2.33
CA PHE A 289 -29.76 4.36 -3.48
C PHE A 289 -29.17 3.00 -3.87
N VAL A 290 -28.82 2.16 -2.90
CA VAL A 290 -28.30 0.81 -3.09
C VAL A 290 -29.39 -0.23 -2.85
N ASN A 291 -30.17 -0.06 -1.79
CA ASN A 291 -31.20 -1.00 -1.36
C ASN A 291 -32.59 -0.43 -1.63
N SER A 292 -33.48 -1.20 -2.27
CA SER A 292 -34.86 -0.73 -2.58
C SER A 292 -35.68 -0.35 -1.33
N ASN A 293 -35.23 -0.74 -0.15
CA ASN A 293 -35.78 -0.36 1.17
C ASN A 293 -34.62 -0.02 2.12
N GLY A 294 -33.84 0.98 1.73
CA GLY A 294 -32.64 1.43 2.45
C GLY A 294 -32.78 2.88 2.93
N PRO A 295 -33.61 3.16 3.97
CA PRO A 295 -33.87 4.54 4.41
C PRO A 295 -32.62 5.24 4.94
N VAL A 296 -31.58 4.51 5.29
CA VAL A 296 -30.28 5.00 5.79
C VAL A 296 -29.13 4.79 4.82
N ASP A 297 -29.38 4.30 3.58
CA ASP A 297 -28.31 4.09 2.58
C ASP A 297 -27.48 5.36 2.39
N GLY A 298 -28.15 6.50 2.21
CA GLY A 298 -27.48 7.78 2.03
C GLY A 298 -26.61 8.17 3.23
N TYR A 299 -26.97 7.76 4.44
CA TYR A 299 -26.22 8.13 5.63
C TYR A 299 -24.86 7.41 5.69
N SER A 300 -24.81 6.13 5.33
CA SER A 300 -23.53 5.40 5.22
C SER A 300 -22.73 5.76 3.97
N ILE A 301 -23.39 6.05 2.84
CA ILE A 301 -22.74 6.52 1.61
C ILE A 301 -22.01 7.84 1.88
N VAL A 302 -22.71 8.82 2.43
CA VAL A 302 -22.18 10.17 2.67
C VAL A 302 -21.11 10.17 3.75
N ASN A 303 -21.33 9.48 4.90
CA ASN A 303 -20.28 9.35 5.93
C ASN A 303 -19.05 8.60 5.42
N GLY A 304 -19.23 7.57 4.58
CA GLY A 304 -18.13 6.85 3.96
C GLY A 304 -17.35 7.71 2.98
N HIS A 305 -18.03 8.56 2.23
CA HIS A 305 -17.43 9.55 1.33
C HIS A 305 -16.51 10.49 2.12
N GLU A 306 -17.05 11.20 3.10
CA GLU A 306 -16.30 12.14 3.91
C GLU A 306 -15.14 11.49 4.68
N TYR A 307 -15.34 10.26 5.17
CA TYR A 307 -14.26 9.49 5.78
C TYR A 307 -13.14 9.20 4.78
N ALA A 308 -13.48 8.76 3.56
CA ALA A 308 -12.50 8.39 2.54
C ALA A 308 -11.66 9.61 2.13
N GLU A 309 -12.28 10.77 2.02
CA GLU A 309 -11.63 12.02 1.65
C GLU A 309 -10.79 12.58 2.80
N THR A 310 -11.32 12.68 4.01
CA THR A 310 -10.53 13.11 5.16
C THR A 310 -9.27 12.27 5.37
N VAL A 311 -9.31 10.96 5.14
CA VAL A 311 -8.09 10.13 5.32
C VAL A 311 -7.09 10.28 4.19
N SER A 312 -7.51 10.68 2.98
CA SER A 312 -6.64 10.90 1.82
C SER A 312 -6.28 12.38 1.57
N ASP A 313 -7.00 13.31 2.22
CA ASP A 313 -6.75 14.76 2.20
C ASP A 313 -7.14 15.40 3.54
N GLN A 314 -6.40 15.08 4.61
CA GLN A 314 -6.74 15.42 6.00
C GLN A 314 -6.80 16.93 6.27
N ASN A 315 -5.86 17.69 5.72
CA ASN A 315 -5.90 19.14 5.64
C ASN A 315 -6.14 19.45 4.14
N PRO A 316 -7.38 19.76 3.75
CA PRO A 316 -7.79 19.79 2.36
C PRO A 316 -6.93 20.64 1.43
N ALA A 317 -6.72 20.14 0.22
CA ALA A 317 -5.74 20.57 -0.78
C ALA A 317 -4.26 20.25 -0.41
N GLY A 318 -3.99 19.67 0.73
CA GLY A 318 -2.66 19.18 1.12
C GLY A 318 -2.43 17.72 0.76
N GLY A 319 -3.47 16.91 0.69
CA GLY A 319 -3.41 15.49 0.33
C GLY A 319 -3.59 15.21 -1.17
N TRP A 320 -4.45 14.26 -1.50
CA TRP A 320 -4.60 13.76 -2.87
C TRP A 320 -5.86 14.27 -3.55
N THR A 321 -5.69 15.17 -4.49
CA THR A 321 -6.77 15.79 -5.26
C THR A 321 -6.51 15.71 -6.76
N ASN A 322 -7.55 15.80 -7.56
CA ASN A 322 -7.45 15.95 -9.00
C ASN A 322 -6.92 17.35 -9.35
N PRO A 323 -5.76 17.49 -9.98
CA PRO A 323 -5.14 18.80 -10.24
C PRO A 323 -5.93 19.67 -11.21
N SER A 324 -6.88 19.10 -11.97
CA SER A 324 -7.69 19.82 -12.94
C SER A 324 -9.04 20.27 -12.38
N SER A 325 -9.63 19.54 -11.45
CA SER A 325 -10.97 19.79 -10.89
C SER A 325 -10.95 20.18 -9.42
N GLY A 326 -9.92 19.79 -8.66
CA GLY A 326 -9.90 19.87 -7.21
C GLY A 326 -10.70 18.75 -6.54
N ALA A 327 -11.30 17.84 -7.31
CA ALA A 327 -12.08 16.72 -6.79
C ALA A 327 -11.20 15.75 -6.00
N GLU A 328 -11.74 15.16 -4.95
CA GLU A 328 -11.10 14.19 -4.09
C GLU A 328 -11.49 12.76 -4.47
N ASN A 329 -11.04 11.76 -3.74
CA ASN A 329 -11.25 10.36 -4.13
C ASN A 329 -12.71 9.92 -4.07
N GLY A 330 -13.53 10.47 -3.20
CA GLY A 330 -14.97 10.23 -3.11
C GLY A 330 -15.74 10.98 -4.18
N ASP A 331 -15.38 12.24 -4.44
CA ASP A 331 -15.98 13.12 -5.43
C ASP A 331 -15.98 12.51 -6.85
N GLU A 332 -14.83 11.94 -7.24
CA GLU A 332 -14.64 11.30 -8.56
C GLU A 332 -15.62 10.14 -8.79
N CYS A 333 -16.20 9.60 -7.72
CA CYS A 333 -17.03 8.40 -7.72
C CYS A 333 -18.45 8.62 -7.16
N ALA A 334 -18.82 9.88 -6.92
CA ALA A 334 -20.09 10.20 -6.29
C ALA A 334 -21.31 9.75 -7.14
N TRP A 335 -22.27 9.10 -6.51
CA TRP A 335 -23.59 8.74 -7.06
C TRP A 335 -23.57 7.82 -8.30
N ILE A 336 -22.57 6.95 -8.45
CA ILE A 336 -22.59 5.91 -9.50
C ILE A 336 -23.55 4.80 -9.06
N SER A 337 -24.67 4.66 -9.79
CA SER A 337 -25.74 3.71 -9.44
C SER A 337 -25.64 2.35 -10.15
N SER A 338 -24.81 2.24 -11.19
CA SER A 338 -24.67 1.00 -11.97
C SER A 338 -23.36 0.95 -12.74
N GLY A 339 -22.92 -0.25 -13.08
CA GLY A 339 -21.68 -0.48 -13.85
C GLY A 339 -20.42 -0.41 -12.99
N GLN A 340 -19.29 -0.08 -13.64
CA GLN A 340 -18.01 0.06 -12.95
C GLN A 340 -18.06 1.21 -11.94
N GLY A 341 -17.66 0.93 -10.71
CA GLY A 341 -17.67 1.91 -9.62
C GLY A 341 -19.04 2.16 -9.00
N ALA A 342 -20.04 1.33 -9.26
CA ALA A 342 -21.35 1.49 -8.64
C ALA A 342 -21.25 1.35 -7.12
N SER A 343 -22.03 2.17 -6.41
CA SER A 343 -22.27 1.99 -4.97
C SER A 343 -22.84 0.60 -4.70
N ALA A 344 -22.39 -0.02 -3.62
CA ALA A 344 -22.75 -1.40 -3.29
C ALA A 344 -22.80 -1.63 -1.76
N ASN A 345 -23.39 -2.73 -1.37
CA ASN A 345 -23.33 -3.18 0.01
C ASN A 345 -21.95 -3.73 0.35
N VAL A 346 -21.31 -3.18 1.37
CA VAL A 346 -20.04 -3.64 1.95
C VAL A 346 -20.33 -4.32 3.27
N SER A 347 -19.92 -5.59 3.39
CA SER A 347 -20.03 -6.36 4.63
C SER A 347 -18.79 -6.16 5.50
N THR A 348 -19.00 -5.82 6.76
CA THR A 348 -17.98 -5.58 7.77
C THR A 348 -18.20 -6.49 8.98
N GLY A 349 -17.31 -6.43 9.98
CA GLY A 349 -17.49 -7.18 11.24
C GLY A 349 -18.67 -6.71 12.09
N SER A 350 -19.28 -5.55 11.84
CA SER A 350 -20.39 -4.98 12.60
C SER A 350 -21.73 -4.96 11.83
N GLY A 351 -21.74 -5.30 10.56
CA GLY A 351 -22.92 -5.28 9.71
C GLY A 351 -22.60 -5.07 8.23
N THR A 352 -23.66 -4.89 7.44
CA THR A 352 -23.57 -4.58 6.01
C THR A 352 -24.11 -3.18 5.77
N PHE A 353 -23.36 -2.36 5.02
CA PHE A 353 -23.66 -0.95 4.80
C PHE A 353 -23.62 -0.61 3.31
N ALA A 354 -24.53 0.23 2.88
CA ALA A 354 -24.46 0.82 1.54
C ALA A 354 -23.28 1.81 1.49
N MET A 355 -22.35 1.58 0.58
CA MET A 355 -21.15 2.41 0.42
C MET A 355 -20.97 2.81 -1.04
N GLN A 356 -20.46 4.00 -1.29
CA GLN A 356 -19.97 4.33 -2.62
C GLN A 356 -18.56 3.79 -2.84
N SER A 357 -18.17 3.60 -4.09
CA SER A 357 -16.78 3.40 -4.48
C SER A 357 -15.98 4.69 -4.30
N THR A 358 -14.67 4.57 -4.23
CA THR A 358 -13.75 5.71 -4.20
C THR A 358 -12.72 5.56 -5.31
N TRP A 359 -12.13 6.66 -5.74
CA TRP A 359 -11.13 6.65 -6.80
C TRP A 359 -9.88 5.89 -6.37
N SER A 360 -9.37 5.06 -7.25
CA SER A 360 -8.12 4.33 -7.11
C SER A 360 -7.14 4.76 -8.19
N ASN A 361 -6.01 5.36 -7.80
CA ASN A 361 -4.93 5.67 -8.74
C ASN A 361 -4.29 4.39 -9.31
N ASP A 362 -4.19 3.32 -8.50
CA ASP A 362 -3.58 2.06 -8.91
C ASP A 362 -4.33 1.39 -10.07
N THR A 363 -5.65 1.45 -10.03
CA THR A 363 -6.52 0.85 -11.08
C THR A 363 -7.04 1.88 -12.08
N ASN A 364 -6.82 3.16 -11.81
CA ASN A 364 -7.30 4.31 -12.59
C ASN A 364 -8.83 4.27 -12.82
N ARG A 365 -9.59 4.00 -11.77
CA ARG A 365 -11.06 3.91 -11.79
C ARG A 365 -11.66 4.00 -10.39
N CYS A 366 -12.99 4.11 -10.31
CA CYS A 366 -13.74 3.99 -9.07
C CYS A 366 -13.82 2.52 -8.63
N ASP A 367 -13.30 2.20 -7.46
CA ASP A 367 -13.30 0.85 -6.89
C ASP A 367 -14.08 0.79 -5.58
N ILE A 368 -14.91 -0.24 -5.43
CA ILE A 368 -15.62 -0.55 -4.18
C ILE A 368 -14.75 -1.38 -3.21
N ALA A 369 -13.64 -1.90 -3.69
CA ALA A 369 -12.70 -2.71 -2.92
C ALA A 369 -11.32 -2.68 -3.58
N HIS A 370 -10.26 -2.68 -2.77
CA HIS A 370 -8.88 -2.74 -3.23
C HIS A 370 -8.02 -3.52 -2.22
N THR A 371 -6.96 -4.14 -2.69
CA THR A 371 -5.98 -4.77 -1.79
C THR A 371 -5.34 -3.71 -0.90
N ILE A 372 -5.07 -4.06 0.36
CA ILE A 372 -4.44 -3.15 1.31
C ILE A 372 -3.00 -2.89 0.86
N VAL A 373 -2.68 -1.62 0.55
CA VAL A 373 -1.34 -1.16 0.14
C VAL A 373 -0.61 -0.60 1.36
N GLY A 374 0.70 -0.69 1.38
CA GLY A 374 1.55 -0.03 2.36
C GLY A 374 1.55 -0.60 3.77
N GLY A 375 0.79 -1.63 4.07
CA GLY A 375 0.79 -2.27 5.40
C GLY A 375 0.49 -1.33 6.57
N GLY A 376 -0.14 -0.19 6.32
CA GLY A 376 -0.38 0.87 7.29
C GLY A 376 -1.82 0.91 7.80
N GLY A 377 -2.19 -0.04 8.57
CA GLY A 377 -3.33 0.08 9.47
C GLY A 377 -2.90 -0.44 10.80
N GLY A 378 -3.22 0.15 11.90
CA GLY A 378 -2.72 -0.16 13.25
C GLY A 378 -1.99 -1.47 13.31
N ALA A 379 -0.71 -1.41 13.06
CA ALA A 379 0.07 -2.53 12.64
C ALA A 379 -0.23 -3.71 13.55
N GLY A 380 -0.79 -4.77 13.01
CA GLY A 380 -0.66 -6.08 13.63
C GLY A 380 0.78 -6.24 14.09
N ALA A 381 1.07 -7.13 14.97
CA ALA A 381 2.47 -7.43 15.28
C ALA A 381 3.24 -7.66 13.96
N PRO A 382 4.50 -7.23 13.85
CA PRO A 382 5.30 -7.51 12.68
C PRO A 382 5.32 -9.02 12.41
N THR A 383 5.22 -9.42 11.16
CA THR A 383 5.34 -10.82 10.76
C THR A 383 6.76 -11.08 10.32
N VAL A 384 7.49 -11.85 11.12
CA VAL A 384 8.86 -12.25 10.78
C VAL A 384 8.82 -13.31 9.68
N THR A 385 9.50 -13.05 8.56
CA THR A 385 9.68 -14.05 7.51
C THR A 385 10.55 -15.18 8.04
N ASN A 386 9.99 -16.40 8.10
CA ASN A 386 10.75 -17.56 8.55
C ASN A 386 11.89 -17.85 7.56
N PRO A 387 13.15 -17.79 7.97
CA PRO A 387 14.27 -18.01 7.05
C PRO A 387 14.43 -19.49 6.64
N GLY A 388 13.57 -20.38 7.15
CA GLY A 388 13.72 -21.83 7.02
C GLY A 388 14.83 -22.40 7.93
N ASN A 389 14.89 -23.73 8.01
CA ASN A 389 15.95 -24.41 8.77
C ASN A 389 17.33 -24.09 8.18
N ARG A 390 18.31 -23.90 9.05
CA ARG A 390 19.66 -23.50 8.69
C ARG A 390 20.66 -24.57 9.10
N THR A 391 21.76 -24.66 8.34
CA THR A 391 22.91 -25.48 8.65
C THR A 391 24.15 -24.62 8.75
N GLY A 392 25.14 -25.06 9.45
CA GLY A 392 26.44 -24.41 9.58
C GLY A 392 27.49 -25.39 10.11
N THR A 393 28.73 -24.95 10.18
CA THR A 393 29.86 -25.74 10.67
C THR A 393 30.59 -24.96 11.74
N VAL A 394 31.04 -25.65 12.81
CA VAL A 394 31.90 -25.04 13.84
C VAL A 394 33.12 -24.41 13.18
N GLY A 395 33.45 -23.17 13.54
CA GLY A 395 34.55 -22.41 12.98
C GLY A 395 34.32 -21.71 11.66
N THR A 396 33.14 -21.88 11.02
CA THR A 396 32.79 -21.20 9.78
C THR A 396 31.90 -19.97 10.07
N ALA A 397 32.30 -18.81 9.55
CA ALA A 397 31.54 -17.56 9.77
C ALA A 397 30.15 -17.61 9.13
N VAL A 398 29.17 -17.05 9.83
CA VAL A 398 27.77 -16.97 9.44
C VAL A 398 27.36 -15.51 9.23
N SER A 399 26.54 -15.25 8.21
CA SER A 399 25.86 -13.97 7.96
C SER A 399 24.46 -14.25 7.43
N LEU A 400 23.41 -13.92 8.21
CA LEU A 400 22.01 -14.12 7.86
C LEU A 400 21.22 -12.87 8.20
N GLN A 401 20.77 -12.13 7.19
CA GLN A 401 19.84 -11.01 7.36
C GLN A 401 18.42 -11.53 7.48
N LEU A 402 17.72 -11.16 8.56
CA LEU A 402 16.31 -11.43 8.73
C LEU A 402 15.46 -10.28 8.17
N SER A 403 14.22 -10.59 7.79
CA SER A 403 13.23 -9.63 7.32
C SER A 403 11.89 -9.82 8.04
N ALA A 404 11.14 -8.72 8.15
CA ALA A 404 9.78 -8.72 8.65
C ALA A 404 8.92 -7.79 7.80
N THR A 405 7.62 -8.08 7.76
CA THR A 405 6.60 -7.27 7.09
C THR A 405 5.49 -6.91 8.08
N GLY A 406 4.67 -5.92 7.79
CA GLY A 406 3.65 -5.43 8.72
C GLY A 406 4.27 -4.75 9.94
N GLY A 407 3.49 -4.45 10.97
CA GLY A 407 3.97 -3.64 12.09
C GLY A 407 4.27 -2.20 11.70
N THR A 408 4.81 -1.43 12.64
CA THR A 408 5.20 -0.02 12.43
C THR A 408 6.73 0.08 12.42
N PRO A 409 7.41 0.21 11.24
CA PRO A 409 8.86 0.39 11.18
C PRO A 409 9.33 1.65 11.95
N PRO A 410 10.61 1.71 12.37
CA PRO A 410 11.65 0.71 12.21
C PRO A 410 11.49 -0.47 13.18
N TYR A 411 12.03 -1.65 12.76
CA TYR A 411 12.07 -2.83 13.65
C TYR A 411 13.36 -2.88 14.46
N THR A 412 13.23 -3.33 15.70
CA THR A 412 14.37 -3.76 16.53
C THR A 412 14.30 -5.27 16.73
N TRP A 413 15.43 -5.95 16.59
CA TRP A 413 15.50 -7.40 16.57
C TRP A 413 16.17 -7.99 17.79
N THR A 414 15.63 -9.12 18.23
CA THR A 414 16.23 -9.99 19.23
C THR A 414 16.11 -11.44 18.79
N ALA A 415 16.97 -12.32 19.30
CA ALA A 415 16.85 -13.75 19.07
C ALA A 415 17.24 -14.51 20.33
N THR A 416 16.59 -15.65 20.54
CA THR A 416 16.90 -16.62 21.59
C THR A 416 17.26 -17.96 20.96
N GLY A 417 18.03 -18.79 21.67
CA GLY A 417 18.41 -20.11 21.19
C GLY A 417 19.44 -20.12 20.05
N LEU A 418 20.14 -19.00 19.79
CA LEU A 418 21.21 -18.97 18.79
C LEU A 418 22.34 -19.95 19.14
N PRO A 419 22.97 -20.57 18.14
CA PRO A 419 24.21 -21.31 18.32
C PRO A 419 25.28 -20.47 19.05
N THR A 420 26.04 -21.08 19.97
CA THR A 420 27.13 -20.41 20.69
C THR A 420 28.13 -19.82 19.69
N GLY A 421 28.45 -18.52 19.85
CA GLY A 421 29.32 -17.77 18.92
C GLY A 421 28.59 -16.98 17.86
N LEU A 422 27.23 -17.08 17.78
CA LEU A 422 26.40 -16.21 16.95
C LEU A 422 25.69 -15.16 17.81
N SER A 423 25.47 -14.00 17.23
CA SER A 423 24.70 -12.90 17.81
C SER A 423 23.79 -12.26 16.76
N ILE A 424 22.75 -11.54 17.20
CA ILE A 424 21.90 -10.74 16.34
C ILE A 424 22.10 -9.25 16.61
N SER A 425 22.19 -8.46 15.56
CA SER A 425 22.20 -6.99 15.66
C SER A 425 20.76 -6.45 15.82
N SER A 426 20.63 -5.21 16.29
CA SER A 426 19.33 -4.52 16.33
C SER A 426 18.67 -4.37 14.95
N GLY A 427 19.45 -4.40 13.86
CA GLY A 427 18.97 -4.39 12.48
C GLY A 427 18.59 -5.77 11.91
N GLY A 428 18.65 -6.85 12.71
CA GLY A 428 18.22 -8.19 12.29
C GLY A 428 19.28 -9.03 11.57
N LEU A 429 20.55 -8.62 11.59
CA LEU A 429 21.64 -9.41 11.05
C LEU A 429 22.12 -10.41 12.12
N ILE A 430 21.96 -11.71 11.89
CA ILE A 430 22.61 -12.77 12.68
C ILE A 430 23.98 -13.04 12.08
N SER A 431 25.02 -12.86 12.89
CA SER A 431 26.41 -13.04 12.45
C SER A 431 27.29 -13.60 13.57
N GLY A 432 28.47 -14.07 13.20
CA GLY A 432 29.48 -14.64 14.11
C GLY A 432 30.01 -15.96 13.59
N THR A 433 30.72 -16.70 14.45
CA THR A 433 31.32 -17.99 14.14
C THR A 433 30.87 -19.01 15.18
N PRO A 434 30.08 -20.03 14.81
CA PRO A 434 29.63 -21.05 15.76
C PRO A 434 30.82 -21.77 16.40
N SER A 435 30.82 -21.91 17.72
CA SER A 435 31.90 -22.56 18.47
C SER A 435 31.57 -23.97 18.99
N ALA A 436 30.31 -24.39 18.87
CA ALA A 436 29.84 -25.71 19.32
C ALA A 436 28.87 -26.32 18.28
N ALA A 437 29.04 -27.63 18.05
CA ALA A 437 28.08 -28.39 17.26
C ALA A 437 26.82 -28.70 18.05
N GLY A 438 25.71 -28.86 17.37
CA GLY A 438 24.40 -29.18 17.96
C GLY A 438 23.24 -28.74 17.07
N THR A 439 22.05 -29.08 17.51
CA THR A 439 20.80 -28.61 16.90
C THR A 439 20.16 -27.58 17.83
N PHE A 440 19.97 -26.37 17.35
CA PHE A 440 19.52 -25.22 18.09
C PHE A 440 18.14 -24.79 17.59
N SER A 441 17.19 -24.66 18.51
CA SER A 441 15.88 -24.06 18.19
C SER A 441 15.97 -22.54 18.38
N VAL A 442 16.03 -21.82 17.29
CA VAL A 442 16.16 -20.36 17.27
C VAL A 442 14.78 -19.72 17.16
N THR A 443 14.49 -18.75 18.02
CA THR A 443 13.33 -17.87 17.89
C THR A 443 13.82 -16.45 17.68
N ALA A 444 13.56 -15.90 16.50
CA ALA A 444 13.85 -14.51 16.15
C ALA A 444 12.58 -13.66 16.32
N THR A 445 12.72 -12.52 17.00
CA THR A 445 11.63 -11.61 17.31
C THR A 445 11.94 -10.22 16.77
N ALA A 446 11.05 -9.69 15.94
CA ALA A 446 11.03 -8.30 15.56
C ALA A 446 10.07 -7.54 16.48
N LYS A 447 10.52 -6.41 17.01
CA LYS A 447 9.71 -5.44 17.75
C LYS A 447 9.64 -4.17 16.94
N ASP A 448 8.43 -3.69 16.67
CA ASP A 448 8.18 -2.45 15.93
C ASP A 448 8.26 -1.19 16.82
N SER A 449 8.16 -0.01 16.20
CA SER A 449 8.20 1.27 16.92
C SER A 449 6.97 1.48 17.83
N ALA A 450 5.86 0.76 17.58
CA ALA A 450 4.67 0.74 18.44
C ALA A 450 4.78 -0.33 19.57
N ALA A 451 5.97 -0.90 19.78
CA ALA A 451 6.29 -1.92 20.78
C ALA A 451 5.57 -3.28 20.60
N LYS A 452 4.91 -3.51 19.46
CA LYS A 452 4.33 -4.82 19.12
C LYS A 452 5.43 -5.77 18.64
N THR A 453 5.28 -7.06 18.91
CA THR A 453 6.28 -8.08 18.56
C THR A 453 5.70 -9.18 17.71
N GLY A 454 6.46 -9.63 16.72
CA GLY A 454 6.20 -10.84 15.96
C GLY A 454 7.43 -11.73 15.95
N SER A 455 7.25 -13.04 15.88
CA SER A 455 8.35 -13.98 15.99
C SER A 455 8.24 -15.09 14.96
N ALA A 456 9.39 -15.63 14.54
CA ALA A 456 9.46 -16.87 13.78
C ALA A 456 10.50 -17.80 14.43
N SER A 457 10.18 -19.09 14.45
CA SER A 457 11.08 -20.12 14.98
C SER A 457 11.56 -21.02 13.85
N PHE A 458 12.84 -21.36 13.88
CA PHE A 458 13.47 -22.26 12.94
C PHE A 458 14.62 -23.04 13.62
N THR A 459 15.02 -24.13 13.00
CA THR A 459 16.10 -24.97 13.53
C THR A 459 17.42 -24.57 12.87
N TRP A 460 18.48 -24.46 13.68
CA TRP A 460 19.85 -24.29 13.19
C TRP A 460 20.70 -25.48 13.61
N THR A 461 21.17 -26.29 12.64
CA THR A 461 22.05 -27.43 12.90
C THR A 461 23.48 -27.04 12.61
N ILE A 462 24.33 -27.03 13.64
CA ILE A 462 25.76 -26.81 13.53
C ILE A 462 26.46 -28.16 13.62
N SER A 463 27.13 -28.56 12.57
CA SER A 463 27.96 -29.75 12.54
C SER A 463 29.33 -29.46 13.12
N THR A 464 29.99 -30.45 13.75
CA THR A 464 31.42 -30.35 14.08
C THR A 464 32.19 -30.08 12.79
N SER A 465 33.23 -29.27 12.87
CA SER A 465 34.32 -29.34 11.88
C SER A 465 34.92 -30.74 11.99
N GLY A 466 34.32 -31.70 11.32
CA GLY A 466 34.76 -33.09 11.37
C GLY A 466 36.17 -33.13 10.83
N GLY A 467 37.09 -33.69 11.62
CA GLY A 467 38.41 -34.10 11.15
C GLY A 467 38.36 -35.32 10.21
N GLY A 468 37.36 -35.39 9.38
CA GLY A 468 37.27 -36.24 8.18
C GLY A 468 37.01 -35.28 7.04
N GLY A 469 38.05 -34.76 6.42
CA GLY A 469 37.94 -33.94 5.21
C GLY A 469 37.14 -34.64 4.15
N CYS A 470 36.44 -33.86 3.30
CA CYS A 470 35.73 -34.37 2.17
C CYS A 470 36.63 -35.33 1.38
N SER A 471 36.30 -36.63 1.40
CA SER A 471 37.14 -37.66 0.83
C SER A 471 37.26 -37.57 -0.71
N SER A 472 36.39 -36.75 -1.32
CA SER A 472 36.39 -36.52 -2.75
C SER A 472 35.81 -35.12 -3.03
N PRO A 473 36.63 -34.06 -2.89
CA PRO A 473 36.20 -32.71 -3.26
C PRO A 473 36.12 -32.54 -4.79
N GLY A 474 35.37 -31.49 -5.24
CA GLY A 474 35.26 -31.11 -6.65
C GLY A 474 33.90 -31.46 -7.27
N GLN A 475 33.83 -31.29 -8.60
CA GLN A 475 32.61 -31.51 -9.40
C GLN A 475 32.16 -32.97 -9.36
N LYS A 476 30.88 -33.23 -9.20
CA LYS A 476 30.27 -34.55 -9.11
C LYS A 476 29.39 -34.91 -10.31
N LEU A 477 28.88 -33.93 -11.03
CA LEU A 477 28.14 -34.16 -12.26
C LEU A 477 29.10 -34.52 -13.40
N GLY A 478 28.77 -35.53 -14.15
CA GLY A 478 29.43 -35.85 -15.41
C GLY A 478 28.91 -34.93 -16.51
N ASN A 479 29.78 -34.50 -17.44
CA ASN A 479 29.42 -33.65 -18.57
C ASN A 479 28.54 -32.42 -18.16
N PRO A 480 29.03 -31.56 -17.26
CA PRO A 480 28.23 -30.53 -16.63
C PRO A 480 27.77 -29.42 -17.58
N GLY A 481 28.49 -29.12 -18.67
CA GLY A 481 28.14 -28.15 -19.71
C GLY A 481 27.53 -28.79 -20.94
N PHE A 482 27.11 -30.06 -20.87
CA PHE A 482 26.48 -30.82 -21.95
C PHE A 482 27.36 -31.05 -23.22
N GLU A 483 28.60 -30.59 -23.27
CA GLU A 483 29.47 -30.55 -24.44
C GLU A 483 29.78 -31.93 -25.08
N SER A 484 29.45 -33.03 -24.39
CA SER A 484 29.54 -34.39 -24.90
C SER A 484 28.15 -35.01 -25.19
N GLY A 485 27.18 -34.18 -25.54
CA GLY A 485 25.79 -34.59 -25.74
C GLY A 485 25.13 -35.07 -24.46
N ALA A 486 24.23 -36.04 -24.57
CA ALA A 486 23.53 -36.59 -23.40
C ALA A 486 24.39 -37.59 -22.58
N THR A 487 25.70 -37.63 -22.77
CA THR A 487 26.59 -38.51 -22.01
C THR A 487 26.47 -38.24 -20.51
N THR A 488 26.19 -39.27 -19.71
CA THR A 488 25.90 -39.23 -18.26
C THR A 488 24.55 -38.63 -17.87
N TRP A 489 23.85 -37.98 -18.76
CA TRP A 489 22.51 -37.44 -18.55
C TRP A 489 21.45 -38.34 -19.17
N THR A 490 20.33 -38.45 -18.52
CA THR A 490 19.08 -39.00 -19.06
C THR A 490 18.15 -37.85 -19.37
N SER A 491 17.66 -37.72 -20.59
CA SER A 491 16.77 -36.63 -20.98
C SER A 491 15.65 -37.12 -21.90
N THR A 492 14.60 -36.32 -22.01
CA THR A 492 13.67 -36.40 -23.14
C THR A 492 14.49 -36.29 -24.44
N PRO A 493 14.16 -37.06 -25.50
CA PRO A 493 14.89 -37.00 -26.77
C PRO A 493 14.97 -35.57 -27.32
N ALA A 494 16.12 -35.21 -27.85
CA ALA A 494 16.44 -33.91 -28.45
C ALA A 494 16.54 -32.70 -27.48
N VAL A 495 16.32 -32.86 -26.18
CA VAL A 495 16.47 -31.76 -25.19
C VAL A 495 17.94 -31.33 -25.11
N ILE A 496 18.90 -32.25 -25.07
CA ILE A 496 20.33 -31.91 -25.05
C ILE A 496 20.86 -31.85 -26.50
N GLY A 497 21.33 -30.67 -26.89
CA GLY A 497 21.72 -30.44 -28.29
C GLY A 497 22.59 -29.20 -28.51
N GLN A 498 22.99 -29.00 -29.78
CA GLN A 498 23.59 -27.77 -30.27
C GLN A 498 22.47 -26.83 -30.77
N ASN A 499 21.84 -26.16 -29.87
CA ASN A 499 20.58 -25.45 -30.11
C ASN A 499 20.73 -23.97 -30.55
N GLY A 500 21.98 -23.50 -30.70
CA GLY A 500 22.24 -22.18 -31.26
C GLY A 500 21.88 -22.10 -32.74
N PRO A 501 21.50 -20.99 -33.39
CA PRO A 501 21.44 -19.64 -32.90
C PRO A 501 20.10 -19.30 -32.20
N SER A 502 19.12 -20.21 -32.16
CA SER A 502 17.80 -19.96 -31.57
C SER A 502 17.86 -19.90 -30.04
N GLN A 503 18.61 -20.86 -29.43
CA GLN A 503 18.83 -20.91 -27.98
C GLN A 503 20.35 -21.14 -27.74
N PRO A 504 21.18 -20.07 -27.78
CA PRO A 504 22.62 -20.19 -27.67
C PRO A 504 23.05 -20.71 -26.30
N ALA A 505 24.07 -21.55 -26.25
CA ALA A 505 24.67 -22.02 -25.00
C ALA A 505 25.25 -20.86 -24.19
N HIS A 506 25.29 -21.00 -22.87
CA HIS A 506 25.97 -20.05 -21.99
C HIS A 506 27.46 -20.09 -22.18
N THR A 507 28.05 -21.32 -22.20
CA THR A 507 29.40 -21.55 -22.65
C THR A 507 29.46 -22.74 -23.64
N GLY A 508 30.50 -22.84 -24.43
CA GLY A 508 30.65 -23.92 -25.41
C GLY A 508 29.64 -23.84 -26.55
N THR A 509 29.06 -25.01 -26.93
CA THR A 509 28.16 -25.15 -28.08
C THR A 509 26.91 -25.98 -27.78
N TRP A 510 26.86 -26.67 -26.67
CA TRP A 510 25.73 -27.50 -26.25
C TRP A 510 25.03 -26.93 -25.04
N ASN A 511 23.74 -27.18 -24.95
CA ASN A 511 22.93 -26.90 -23.79
C ASN A 511 21.78 -27.90 -23.65
N ALA A 512 20.98 -27.79 -22.61
CA ALA A 512 19.72 -28.52 -22.47
C ALA A 512 18.57 -27.55 -22.64
N TRP A 513 17.82 -27.68 -23.73
CA TRP A 513 16.64 -26.85 -24.03
C TRP A 513 15.37 -27.68 -23.80
N LEU A 514 14.66 -27.37 -22.70
CA LEU A 514 13.39 -27.98 -22.29
C LEU A 514 12.24 -27.09 -22.76
N ASP A 515 11.18 -27.73 -23.20
CA ASP A 515 9.92 -27.09 -23.64
C ASP A 515 10.11 -26.12 -24.84
N GLY A 516 9.23 -25.14 -25.03
CA GLY A 516 9.27 -24.20 -26.15
C GLY A 516 8.44 -24.62 -27.35
N TYR A 517 7.47 -25.50 -27.16
CA TYR A 517 6.60 -26.06 -28.23
C TYR A 517 5.33 -25.23 -28.44
N GLY A 518 4.86 -24.43 -27.46
CA GLY A 518 3.61 -23.68 -27.48
C GLY A 518 2.37 -24.58 -27.39
N THR A 519 2.54 -25.78 -26.85
CA THR A 519 1.48 -26.77 -26.62
C THR A 519 1.84 -27.59 -25.38
N THR A 520 0.85 -28.17 -24.72
CA THR A 520 1.10 -28.99 -23.52
C THR A 520 2.22 -30.01 -23.77
N HIS A 521 3.32 -29.82 -23.06
CA HIS A 521 4.51 -30.65 -23.15
C HIS A 521 5.18 -30.83 -21.80
N THR A 522 6.03 -31.83 -21.65
CA THR A 522 6.86 -32.03 -20.47
C THR A 522 8.20 -32.62 -20.88
N ASP A 523 9.25 -31.90 -20.57
CA ASP A 523 10.62 -32.33 -20.78
C ASP A 523 11.36 -32.58 -19.47
N THR A 524 12.31 -33.51 -19.52
CA THR A 524 13.11 -33.83 -18.33
C THR A 524 14.59 -33.97 -18.70
N VAL A 525 15.44 -33.52 -17.78
CA VAL A 525 16.89 -33.80 -17.79
C VAL A 525 17.30 -34.26 -16.39
N SER A 526 17.98 -35.37 -16.27
CA SER A 526 18.36 -35.91 -14.97
C SER A 526 19.71 -36.62 -14.97
N GLN A 527 20.36 -36.63 -13.79
CA GLN A 527 21.58 -37.38 -13.54
C GLN A 527 21.61 -37.93 -12.13
N SER A 528 21.96 -39.19 -11.93
CA SER A 528 22.24 -39.76 -10.61
C SER A 528 23.63 -39.33 -10.14
N VAL A 529 23.72 -38.83 -8.92
CA VAL A 529 24.95 -38.32 -8.34
C VAL A 529 25.13 -38.79 -6.90
N THR A 530 26.35 -39.13 -6.53
CA THR A 530 26.70 -39.46 -5.15
C THR A 530 27.43 -38.30 -4.51
N ILE A 531 26.87 -37.79 -3.40
CA ILE A 531 27.50 -36.76 -2.58
C ILE A 531 28.25 -37.50 -1.46
N PRO A 532 29.59 -37.43 -1.39
CA PRO A 532 30.37 -38.17 -0.39
C PRO A 532 30.03 -37.70 1.04
N SER A 533 30.09 -38.64 1.99
CA SER A 533 29.89 -38.30 3.42
C SER A 533 30.98 -37.35 3.91
N GLY A 534 30.61 -36.45 4.81
CA GLY A 534 31.56 -35.48 5.39
C GLY A 534 31.91 -34.29 4.48
N CYS A 535 31.32 -34.20 3.27
CA CYS A 535 31.49 -33.06 2.39
C CYS A 535 30.37 -32.03 2.57
N SER A 536 30.69 -30.75 2.49
CA SER A 536 29.72 -29.73 2.07
C SER A 536 29.51 -29.83 0.57
N ALA A 537 28.30 -29.50 0.09
CA ALA A 537 27.96 -29.59 -1.30
C ALA A 537 27.07 -28.43 -1.77
N SER A 538 27.34 -27.93 -2.97
CA SER A 538 26.57 -26.88 -3.63
C SER A 538 26.20 -27.31 -5.03
N LEU A 539 24.93 -27.18 -5.40
CA LEU A 539 24.45 -27.27 -6.79
C LEU A 539 24.37 -25.87 -7.36
N SER A 540 24.88 -25.65 -8.55
CA SER A 540 24.66 -24.43 -9.32
C SER A 540 24.42 -24.77 -10.81
N PHE A 541 23.75 -23.84 -11.52
CA PHE A 541 23.52 -23.91 -12.97
C PHE A 541 23.19 -22.53 -13.51
N PHE A 542 23.32 -22.35 -14.79
CA PHE A 542 22.83 -21.19 -15.51
C PHE A 542 21.51 -21.54 -16.20
N LEU A 543 20.52 -20.66 -16.08
CA LEU A 543 19.20 -20.80 -16.67
C LEU A 543 18.86 -19.55 -17.48
N HIS A 544 18.48 -19.75 -18.75
CA HIS A 544 17.84 -18.75 -19.59
C HIS A 544 16.37 -19.15 -19.81
N ILE A 545 15.47 -18.19 -19.71
CA ILE A 545 14.03 -18.39 -19.93
C ILE A 545 13.60 -17.43 -21.04
N ASP A 546 13.16 -18.00 -22.16
CA ASP A 546 12.62 -17.27 -23.30
C ASP A 546 11.14 -17.64 -23.46
N THR A 547 10.26 -16.65 -23.47
CA THR A 547 8.81 -16.88 -23.44
C THR A 547 8.05 -15.93 -24.37
N ALA A 548 7.00 -16.45 -24.99
CA ALA A 548 5.99 -15.66 -25.67
C ALA A 548 4.82 -15.28 -24.76
N GLU A 549 4.79 -15.80 -23.53
CA GLU A 549 3.80 -15.47 -22.52
C GLU A 549 3.95 -14.02 -22.06
N THR A 550 2.81 -13.38 -21.78
CA THR A 550 2.76 -12.00 -21.28
C THR A 550 1.99 -11.94 -19.95
N GLY A 551 2.42 -11.07 -19.04
CA GLY A 551 1.75 -10.88 -17.75
C GLY A 551 2.48 -11.54 -16.58
N THR A 552 1.78 -11.70 -15.46
CA THR A 552 2.35 -12.11 -14.17
C THR A 552 1.87 -13.49 -13.70
N THR A 553 1.16 -14.23 -14.54
CA THR A 553 0.69 -15.58 -14.24
C THR A 553 1.74 -16.61 -14.67
N ALA A 554 2.06 -17.54 -13.77
CA ALA A 554 2.93 -18.67 -14.08
C ALA A 554 2.10 -19.76 -14.79
N PHE A 555 2.26 -19.85 -16.10
CA PHE A 555 1.64 -20.87 -16.94
C PHE A 555 2.57 -22.07 -17.12
N ASP A 556 3.81 -21.80 -17.48
CA ASP A 556 4.84 -22.79 -17.74
C ASP A 556 5.87 -22.79 -16.62
N THR A 557 6.36 -23.95 -16.24
CA THR A 557 7.25 -24.08 -15.08
C THR A 557 8.43 -25.01 -15.32
N LEU A 558 9.58 -24.64 -14.76
CA LEU A 558 10.74 -25.51 -14.57
C LEU A 558 10.91 -25.84 -13.10
N THR A 559 10.79 -27.10 -12.73
CA THR A 559 11.02 -27.57 -11.37
C THR A 559 12.38 -28.26 -11.25
N VAL A 560 13.19 -27.86 -10.27
CA VAL A 560 14.50 -28.46 -9.95
C VAL A 560 14.39 -29.29 -8.68
N LYS A 561 14.71 -30.58 -8.76
CA LYS A 561 14.67 -31.52 -7.62
C LYS A 561 16.00 -32.23 -7.42
N LEU A 562 16.31 -32.53 -6.15
CA LEU A 562 17.36 -33.47 -5.78
C LEU A 562 16.74 -34.58 -4.91
N GLY A 563 16.68 -35.79 -5.46
CA GLY A 563 15.81 -36.85 -4.92
C GLY A 563 14.34 -36.42 -4.93
N SER A 564 13.66 -36.50 -3.78
CA SER A 564 12.27 -36.04 -3.61
C SER A 564 12.15 -34.57 -3.25
N THR A 565 13.26 -33.89 -2.92
CA THR A 565 13.26 -32.51 -2.45
C THR A 565 13.26 -31.53 -3.60
N THR A 566 12.28 -30.63 -3.67
CA THR A 566 12.27 -29.50 -4.58
C THR A 566 13.23 -28.43 -4.07
N LEU A 567 14.22 -28.05 -4.89
CA LEU A 567 15.20 -27.01 -4.62
C LEU A 567 14.70 -25.65 -5.10
N GLY A 568 14.02 -25.59 -6.24
CA GLY A 568 13.49 -24.38 -6.81
C GLY A 568 12.45 -24.65 -7.89
N THR A 569 11.61 -23.66 -8.17
CA THR A 569 10.67 -23.62 -9.28
C THR A 569 10.81 -22.27 -9.97
N PHE A 570 10.90 -22.29 -11.29
CA PHE A 570 10.98 -21.12 -12.16
C PHE A 570 9.80 -21.18 -13.15
N SER A 571 9.44 -20.06 -13.74
CA SER A 571 8.32 -20.00 -14.68
C SER A 571 8.55 -18.94 -15.77
N ASN A 572 7.66 -18.87 -16.75
CA ASN A 572 7.59 -17.79 -17.73
C ASN A 572 7.70 -16.39 -17.09
N VAL A 573 7.19 -16.19 -15.87
CA VAL A 573 7.25 -14.91 -15.13
C VAL A 573 8.69 -14.53 -14.75
N ASN A 574 9.62 -15.48 -14.70
CA ASN A 574 11.03 -15.25 -14.40
C ASN A 574 11.88 -15.00 -15.66
N ALA A 575 11.27 -14.85 -16.84
CA ALA A 575 11.97 -14.57 -18.07
C ALA A 575 12.77 -13.26 -18.00
N ALA A 576 14.01 -13.30 -18.42
CA ALA A 576 14.93 -12.16 -18.47
C ALA A 576 15.94 -12.35 -19.62
N ALA A 577 16.52 -11.25 -20.07
CA ALA A 577 17.56 -11.30 -21.09
C ALA A 577 18.80 -12.05 -20.60
N GLY A 578 19.23 -13.07 -21.35
CA GLY A 578 20.43 -13.85 -21.06
C GLY A 578 20.27 -14.88 -19.94
N TYR A 579 21.39 -15.44 -19.52
CA TYR A 579 21.44 -16.47 -18.50
C TYR A 579 21.53 -15.89 -17.08
N ALA A 580 20.77 -16.44 -16.15
CA ALA A 580 20.86 -16.16 -14.72
C ALA A 580 21.50 -17.35 -13.98
N SER A 581 22.41 -17.08 -13.06
CA SER A 581 23.04 -18.09 -12.22
C SER A 581 22.17 -18.40 -11.00
N HIS A 582 21.96 -19.68 -10.73
CA HIS A 582 21.23 -20.17 -9.56
C HIS A 582 22.12 -21.10 -8.75
N SER A 583 22.00 -21.06 -7.40
CA SER A 583 22.82 -21.88 -6.50
C SER A 583 22.03 -22.32 -5.26
N PHE A 584 22.23 -23.60 -4.87
CA PHE A 584 21.55 -24.25 -3.77
C PHE A 584 22.54 -25.01 -2.89
N ASN A 585 22.45 -24.83 -1.55
CA ASN A 585 23.21 -25.67 -0.62
C ASN A 585 22.53 -27.04 -0.52
N VAL A 586 23.25 -28.08 -0.90
CA VAL A 586 22.78 -29.48 -0.91
C VAL A 586 23.58 -30.37 0.01
N SER A 587 24.28 -29.79 1.00
CA SER A 587 25.11 -30.52 1.96
C SER A 587 24.31 -31.53 2.80
N SER A 588 23.01 -31.34 2.97
CA SER A 588 22.10 -32.27 3.67
C SER A 588 22.00 -33.65 3.00
N PHE A 589 22.43 -33.77 1.75
CA PHE A 589 22.47 -35.02 1.00
C PHE A 589 23.83 -35.73 1.07
N ALA A 590 24.77 -35.25 1.91
CA ALA A 590 26.07 -35.89 2.11
C ALA A 590 25.90 -37.35 2.56
N GLY A 591 26.66 -38.24 1.95
CA GLY A 591 26.55 -39.69 2.16
C GLY A 591 25.46 -40.39 1.33
N GLN A 592 24.71 -39.66 0.51
CA GLN A 592 23.61 -40.22 -0.29
C GLN A 592 23.92 -40.24 -1.78
N THR A 593 23.31 -41.21 -2.46
CA THR A 593 23.20 -41.22 -3.93
C THR A 593 21.78 -40.79 -4.28
N VAL A 594 21.65 -39.69 -5.00
CA VAL A 594 20.37 -39.05 -5.32
C VAL A 594 20.33 -38.67 -6.79
N THR A 595 19.13 -38.48 -7.34
CA THR A 595 18.95 -38.03 -8.71
C THR A 595 18.67 -36.52 -8.72
N LEU A 596 19.50 -35.75 -9.43
CA LEU A 596 19.18 -34.37 -9.81
C LEU A 596 18.24 -34.44 -11.01
N THR A 597 17.12 -33.74 -10.95
CA THR A 597 16.13 -33.70 -12.04
C THR A 597 15.69 -32.25 -12.28
N PHE A 598 15.71 -31.87 -13.55
CA PHE A 598 15.06 -30.68 -14.06
C PHE A 598 13.82 -31.15 -14.85
N THR A 599 12.66 -30.60 -14.56
CA THR A 599 11.40 -30.91 -15.25
C THR A 599 10.78 -29.61 -15.72
N GLY A 600 10.75 -29.42 -17.04
CA GLY A 600 9.96 -28.38 -17.69
C GLY A 600 8.54 -28.89 -17.93
N THR A 601 7.56 -28.03 -17.77
CA THR A 601 6.14 -28.33 -18.05
C THR A 601 5.52 -27.12 -18.70
N GLU A 602 5.03 -27.29 -19.90
CA GLU A 602 4.39 -26.26 -20.74
C GLU A 602 2.89 -26.52 -20.82
N ASP A 603 2.10 -25.46 -20.80
CA ASP A 603 0.63 -25.52 -20.86
C ASP A 603 0.10 -25.73 -22.30
N THR A 604 -1.11 -25.24 -22.61
CA THR A 604 -1.75 -25.49 -23.92
C THR A 604 -1.48 -24.39 -24.96
N SER A 605 -0.82 -23.31 -24.60
CA SER A 605 -0.70 -22.12 -25.47
C SER A 605 0.56 -21.32 -25.17
N LEU A 606 1.09 -20.65 -26.20
CA LEU A 606 2.29 -19.82 -26.13
C LEU A 606 3.53 -20.53 -25.56
N GLN A 607 4.64 -20.35 -26.20
CA GLN A 607 5.86 -21.11 -25.86
C GLN A 607 6.62 -20.48 -24.68
N THR A 608 7.18 -21.33 -23.83
CA THR A 608 8.25 -20.98 -22.90
C THR A 608 9.39 -21.98 -22.97
N SER A 609 10.56 -21.51 -23.33
CA SER A 609 11.80 -22.30 -23.38
C SER A 609 12.58 -22.15 -22.09
N PHE A 610 12.96 -23.24 -21.45
CA PHE A 610 13.90 -23.28 -20.33
C PHE A 610 15.23 -23.84 -20.79
N VAL A 611 16.25 -23.00 -20.86
CA VAL A 611 17.56 -23.39 -21.39
C VAL A 611 18.58 -23.45 -20.26
N LEU A 612 19.09 -24.66 -20.00
CA LEU A 612 20.04 -24.95 -18.94
C LEU A 612 21.45 -25.14 -19.49
N ASP A 613 22.43 -24.58 -18.78
CA ASP A 613 23.84 -24.82 -19.10
C ASP A 613 24.72 -24.70 -17.85
N ASP A 614 25.99 -25.10 -18.01
CA ASP A 614 27.05 -24.98 -16.98
C ASP A 614 26.61 -25.43 -15.59
N THR A 615 26.03 -26.64 -15.52
CA THR A 615 25.60 -27.23 -14.25
C THR A 615 26.81 -27.65 -13.41
N ALA A 616 26.77 -27.47 -12.12
CA ALA A 616 27.81 -27.92 -11.21
C ALA A 616 27.24 -28.44 -9.90
N LEU A 617 27.61 -29.63 -9.47
CA LEU A 617 27.43 -30.07 -8.10
C LEU A 617 28.82 -30.26 -7.50
N THR A 618 29.27 -29.28 -6.75
CA THR A 618 30.63 -29.20 -6.21
C THR A 618 30.64 -29.56 -4.74
N THR A 619 31.58 -30.42 -4.35
CA THR A 619 31.80 -30.81 -2.94
C THR A 619 33.12 -30.27 -2.44
N SER A 620 33.19 -29.90 -1.16
CA SER A 620 34.37 -29.39 -0.47
C SER A 620 34.46 -29.87 0.98
#